data_0820a2edfd1cc4fd1673ecf33943d440
#
_entry.id   0820a2edfd1cc4fd1673ecf33943d440
#
_cell.length_a   1.000
_cell.length_b   1.000
_cell.length_c   1.000
_cell.angle_alpha   90.00
_cell.angle_beta   90.00
_cell.angle_gamma   90.00
#
_symmetry.space_group_name_H-M   'P 1'
#
loop_
_entity.id
_entity.type
_entity.pdbx_description
1 polymer ?
#
loop_
_entity_poly.entity_id
_entity_poly.type
_entity_poly.pdbx_seq_one_letter_code
_entity_poly.pdbx_strand_id
1 'polypeptide(L)'
;VLRGDWVHEGRKVVGGLVVSLGIAAAKDEACNGVVFDVNDDELAALDWRERDYERIDVTASTTVDVDRFDGQVQVYVPRPSAIERYERARDEGCAAIRQSYWTLVEEAFASLGGHHSEWYARTPAPDIPITDIRLHPLD
;
A
#
# COMPACT_ATOMS: atom_id res chain seq x y z
N VAL A 1 11.00 8.95 1.79
CA VAL A 1 10.60 8.74 0.39
C VAL A 1 11.55 7.75 -0.26
N LEU A 2 11.00 6.68 -0.80
CA LEU A 2 11.78 5.63 -1.42
C LEU A 2 12.06 5.96 -2.89
N ARG A 3 13.33 5.88 -3.30
CA ARG A 3 13.79 6.15 -4.65
C ARG A 3 14.55 4.96 -5.22
N GLY A 4 14.60 4.87 -6.55
CA GLY A 4 15.32 3.82 -7.23
C GLY A 4 15.51 4.05 -8.71
N ASP A 5 16.25 3.13 -9.32
CA ASP A 5 16.54 3.15 -10.76
C ASP A 5 15.92 1.90 -11.40
N TRP A 6 15.38 2.06 -12.60
CA TRP A 6 14.84 0.93 -13.36
C TRP A 6 14.92 1.18 -14.87
N VAL A 7 14.74 0.10 -15.59
CA VAL A 7 14.48 0.13 -17.05
C VAL A 7 13.17 -0.62 -17.30
N HIS A 8 12.24 0.01 -17.98
CA HIS A 8 10.97 -0.60 -18.35
C HIS A 8 10.61 -0.23 -19.79
N GLU A 9 10.36 -1.25 -20.61
CA GLU A 9 10.06 -1.08 -22.04
C GLU A 9 11.07 -0.17 -22.77
N GLY A 10 12.36 -0.36 -22.48
CA GLY A 10 13.45 0.39 -23.07
C GLY A 10 13.68 1.79 -22.51
N ARG A 11 12.82 2.26 -21.60
CA ARG A 11 12.99 3.54 -20.92
C ARG A 11 13.74 3.38 -19.61
N LYS A 12 14.82 4.14 -19.45
CA LYS A 12 15.60 4.20 -18.22
C LYS A 12 15.12 5.35 -17.33
N VAL A 13 14.86 5.07 -16.07
CA VAL A 13 14.55 6.06 -15.03
C VAL A 13 15.61 5.98 -13.94
N VAL A 14 16.14 7.12 -13.54
CA VAL A 14 17.13 7.26 -12.47
C VAL A 14 16.53 8.11 -11.35
N GLY A 15 16.59 7.60 -10.11
CA GLY A 15 16.05 8.31 -8.94
C GLY A 15 14.54 8.49 -8.97
N GLY A 16 13.82 7.62 -9.65
CA GLY A 16 12.36 7.65 -9.72
C GLY A 16 11.70 7.30 -8.39
N LEU A 17 10.43 7.63 -8.26
CA LEU A 17 9.63 7.35 -7.07
C LEU A 17 9.22 5.88 -7.05
N VAL A 18 9.59 5.18 -5.99
CA VAL A 18 9.14 3.80 -5.74
C VAL A 18 7.87 3.85 -4.90
N VAL A 19 6.81 3.27 -5.43
CA VAL A 19 5.45 3.39 -4.89
C VAL A 19 5.01 2.07 -4.28
N SER A 20 4.33 2.15 -3.16
CA SER A 20 3.62 1.04 -2.53
C SER A 20 2.11 1.27 -2.61
N LEU A 21 1.34 0.22 -2.39
CA LEU A 21 -0.11 0.34 -2.31
C LEU A 21 -0.51 1.19 -1.11
N GLY A 22 -1.50 2.04 -1.32
CA GLY A 22 -2.17 2.79 -0.29
C GLY A 22 -3.67 2.62 -0.42
N ILE A 23 -4.40 3.00 0.61
CA ILE A 23 -5.86 3.04 0.60
C ILE A 23 -6.35 4.46 0.80
N ALA A 24 -7.47 4.78 0.18
CA ALA A 24 -8.12 6.07 0.34
C ALA A 24 -9.62 5.84 0.49
N ALA A 25 -10.30 6.74 1.21
CA ALA A 25 -11.74 6.69 1.30
C ALA A 25 -12.37 6.87 -0.08
N ALA A 26 -13.32 5.99 -0.40
CA ALA A 26 -14.11 6.06 -1.63
C ALA A 26 -15.55 5.68 -1.33
N LYS A 27 -16.50 6.50 -1.82
CA LYS A 27 -17.91 6.26 -1.60
C LYS A 27 -18.36 4.95 -2.27
N ASP A 28 -19.10 4.12 -1.52
CA ASP A 28 -19.66 2.85 -1.98
C ASP A 28 -18.61 1.83 -2.45
N GLU A 29 -17.36 2.01 -2.03
CA GLU A 29 -16.27 1.09 -2.32
C GLU A 29 -15.76 0.43 -1.03
N ALA A 30 -15.16 -0.74 -1.18
CA ALA A 30 -14.54 -1.46 -0.07
C ALA A 30 -13.30 -2.21 -0.55
N CYS A 31 -12.34 -2.37 0.34
CA CYS A 31 -11.21 -3.26 0.13
C CYS A 31 -11.13 -4.27 1.29
N ASN A 32 -10.38 -5.32 1.09
CA ASN A 32 -10.15 -6.34 2.10
C ASN A 32 -8.68 -6.35 2.55
N GLY A 33 -8.44 -6.98 3.66
CA GLY A 33 -7.10 -7.09 4.24
C GLY A 33 -7.09 -7.97 5.46
N VAL A 34 -6.06 -7.81 6.28
CA VAL A 34 -5.87 -8.56 7.51
C VAL A 34 -5.80 -7.59 8.69
N VAL A 35 -6.48 -7.96 9.77
CA VAL A 35 -6.41 -7.25 11.06
C VAL A 35 -5.52 -8.07 12.00
N PHE A 36 -4.61 -7.41 12.68
CA PHE A 36 -3.75 -8.04 13.69
C PHE A 36 -3.63 -7.15 14.92
N ASP A 37 -3.45 -7.78 16.07
CA ASP A 37 -3.31 -7.09 17.35
C ASP A 37 -1.94 -6.42 17.48
N VAL A 38 -1.94 -5.22 18.06
CA VAL A 38 -0.72 -4.52 18.45
C VAL A 38 -0.87 -3.95 19.87
N ASN A 39 0.21 -3.98 20.63
CA ASN A 39 0.28 -3.26 21.90
C ASN A 39 0.73 -1.80 21.66
N ASP A 40 0.76 -1.00 22.73
CA ASP A 40 1.09 0.42 22.64
C ASP A 40 2.51 0.69 22.13
N ASP A 41 3.49 -0.15 22.52
CA ASP A 41 4.88 -0.01 22.04
C ASP A 41 5.01 -0.35 20.56
N GLU A 42 4.34 -1.41 20.13
CA GLU A 42 4.28 -1.80 18.72
C GLU A 42 3.59 -0.73 17.88
N LEU A 43 2.51 -0.15 18.40
CA LEU A 43 1.79 0.93 17.72
C LEU A 43 2.67 2.16 17.56
N ALA A 44 3.43 2.54 18.59
CA ALA A 44 4.38 3.65 18.50
C ALA A 44 5.48 3.39 17.46
N ALA A 45 5.98 2.16 17.37
CA ALA A 45 6.96 1.77 16.36
C ALA A 45 6.36 1.82 14.94
N LEU A 46 5.10 1.41 14.78
CA LEU A 46 4.38 1.53 13.51
C LEU A 46 4.17 3.00 13.12
N ASP A 47 3.75 3.84 14.04
CA ASP A 47 3.57 5.28 13.80
C ASP A 47 4.87 5.93 13.30
N TRP A 48 6.00 5.54 13.87
CA TRP A 48 7.32 6.01 13.41
C TRP A 48 7.66 5.51 12.00
N ARG A 49 7.42 4.24 11.73
CA ARG A 49 7.67 3.64 10.40
C ARG A 49 6.78 4.26 9.33
N GLU A 50 5.50 4.47 9.67
CA GLU A 50 4.46 4.97 8.77
C GLU A 50 4.27 6.49 8.86
N ARG A 51 5.32 7.26 9.20
CA ARG A 51 5.24 8.71 9.41
C ARG A 51 4.79 9.53 8.19
N ASP A 52 4.89 8.95 6.98
CA ASP A 52 4.37 9.55 5.75
C ASP A 52 2.86 9.29 5.53
N TYR A 53 2.26 8.53 6.45
CA TYR A 53 0.85 8.18 6.47
C TYR A 53 0.16 8.79 7.68
N GLU A 54 -1.15 8.88 7.63
CA GLU A 54 -2.00 9.25 8.75
C GLU A 54 -2.74 8.02 9.26
N ARG A 55 -2.69 7.79 10.55
CA ARG A 55 -3.43 6.71 11.21
C ARG A 55 -4.84 7.18 11.52
N ILE A 56 -5.84 6.46 11.02
CA ILE A 56 -7.26 6.77 11.24
C ILE A 56 -8.00 5.57 11.82
N ASP A 57 -9.02 5.86 12.63
CA ASP A 57 -9.94 4.86 13.17
C ASP A 57 -11.00 4.53 12.12
N VAL A 58 -11.10 3.26 11.73
CA VAL A 58 -12.06 2.76 10.76
C VAL A 58 -12.96 1.67 11.36
N THR A 59 -13.05 1.60 12.66
CA THR A 59 -13.82 0.56 13.38
C THR A 59 -15.25 0.48 12.88
N ALA A 60 -15.92 1.62 12.71
CA ALA A 60 -17.32 1.69 12.31
C ALA A 60 -17.57 1.21 10.87
N SER A 61 -16.56 1.25 10.00
CA SER A 61 -16.63 0.84 8.59
C SER A 61 -15.92 -0.46 8.28
N THR A 62 -15.49 -1.20 9.31
CA THR A 62 -14.77 -2.46 9.17
C THR A 62 -15.64 -3.63 9.65
N THR A 63 -15.69 -4.67 8.83
CA THR A 63 -16.25 -5.97 9.21
C THR A 63 -15.09 -6.95 9.41
N VAL A 64 -15.00 -7.52 10.60
CA VAL A 64 -13.97 -8.52 10.93
C VAL A 64 -14.64 -9.91 10.92
N ASP A 65 -13.98 -10.86 10.22
CA ASP A 65 -14.51 -12.22 10.01
C ASP A 65 -14.23 -13.11 11.23
N VAL A 66 -14.82 -12.71 12.37
CA VAL A 66 -14.83 -13.46 13.62
C VAL A 66 -16.18 -13.28 14.27
N ASP A 67 -16.58 -14.24 15.11
CA ASP A 67 -17.89 -14.23 15.78
C ASP A 67 -18.05 -13.04 16.74
N ARG A 68 -16.95 -12.54 17.28
CA ARG A 68 -16.96 -11.48 18.26
C ARG A 68 -15.72 -10.60 18.14
N PHE A 69 -15.94 -9.29 17.93
CA PHE A 69 -14.87 -8.31 17.85
C PHE A 69 -15.30 -7.04 18.60
N ASP A 70 -14.53 -6.62 19.60
CA ASP A 70 -14.81 -5.46 20.46
C ASP A 70 -13.65 -4.45 20.53
N GLY A 71 -12.63 -4.62 19.69
CA GLY A 71 -11.48 -3.72 19.61
C GLY A 71 -11.71 -2.52 18.70
N GLN A 72 -10.68 -1.68 18.60
CA GLN A 72 -10.59 -0.62 17.62
C GLN A 72 -9.78 -1.10 16.41
N VAL A 73 -10.27 -0.80 15.20
CA VAL A 73 -9.54 -1.04 13.96
C VAL A 73 -9.00 0.30 13.46
N GLN A 74 -7.70 0.35 13.25
CA GLN A 74 -7.02 1.53 12.73
C GLN A 74 -6.26 1.16 11.47
N VAL A 75 -6.11 2.13 10.58
CA VAL A 75 -5.41 1.95 9.31
C VAL A 75 -4.58 3.19 8.99
N TYR A 76 -3.50 2.98 8.27
CA TYR A 76 -2.67 4.07 7.77
C TYR A 76 -3.10 4.44 6.35
N VAL A 77 -3.43 5.71 6.15
CA VAL A 77 -3.77 6.25 4.82
C VAL A 77 -2.71 7.25 4.38
N PRO A 78 -2.39 7.33 3.08
CA PRO A 78 -1.41 8.29 2.59
C PRO A 78 -1.82 9.73 2.94
N ARG A 79 -0.86 10.52 3.38
CA ARG A 79 -1.08 11.96 3.55
C ARG A 79 -1.29 12.63 2.20
N PRO A 80 -2.02 13.76 2.13
CA PRO A 80 -2.21 14.49 0.87
C PRO A 80 -0.91 14.79 0.13
N SER A 81 0.15 15.16 0.85
CA SER A 81 1.46 15.41 0.25
C SER A 81 2.10 14.18 -0.41
N ALA A 82 1.84 12.98 0.11
CA ALA A 82 2.31 11.74 -0.49
C ALA A 82 1.53 11.43 -1.77
N ILE A 83 0.23 11.69 -1.79
CA ILE A 83 -0.62 11.52 -2.97
C ILE A 83 -0.20 12.49 -4.08
N GLU A 84 0.01 13.76 -3.77
CA GLU A 84 0.48 14.76 -4.73
C GLU A 84 1.85 14.40 -5.33
N ARG A 85 2.75 13.90 -4.50
CA ARG A 85 4.07 13.40 -4.94
C ARG A 85 3.92 12.23 -5.91
N TYR A 86 3.05 11.28 -5.60
CA TYR A 86 2.75 10.16 -6.47
C TYR A 86 2.17 10.61 -7.82
N GLU A 87 1.15 11.45 -7.80
CA GLU A 87 0.48 11.94 -9.00
C GLU A 87 1.46 12.67 -9.93
N ARG A 88 2.30 13.51 -9.38
CA ARG A 88 3.34 14.21 -10.13
C ARG A 88 4.33 13.22 -10.76
N ALA A 89 4.86 12.29 -9.99
CA ALA A 89 5.82 11.30 -10.48
C ALA A 89 5.18 10.38 -11.55
N ARG A 90 3.91 9.99 -11.36
CA ARG A 90 3.15 9.24 -12.36
C ARG A 90 3.04 10.01 -13.67
N ASP A 91 2.62 11.26 -13.62
CA ASP A 91 2.41 12.09 -14.80
C ASP A 91 3.73 12.38 -15.55
N GLU A 92 4.83 12.45 -14.84
CA GLU A 92 6.19 12.58 -15.40
C GLU A 92 6.77 11.23 -15.88
N GLY A 93 6.08 10.12 -15.64
CA GLY A 93 6.56 8.78 -15.98
C GLY A 93 7.74 8.32 -15.14
N CYS A 94 7.85 8.83 -13.91
CA CYS A 94 8.93 8.55 -12.96
C CYS A 94 8.44 7.85 -11.70
N ALA A 95 7.33 7.13 -11.78
CA ALA A 95 6.80 6.29 -10.69
C ALA A 95 6.77 4.83 -11.14
N ALA A 96 7.11 3.92 -10.24
CA ALA A 96 6.99 2.48 -10.48
C ALA A 96 6.78 1.72 -9.18
N ILE A 97 6.21 0.52 -9.30
CA ILE A 97 6.07 -0.45 -8.23
C ILE A 97 7.17 -1.49 -8.38
N ARG A 98 7.82 -1.82 -7.28
CA ARG A 98 8.86 -2.86 -7.26
C ARG A 98 8.20 -4.24 -7.43
N GLN A 99 8.70 -5.02 -8.40
CA GLN A 99 8.15 -6.35 -8.72
C GLN A 99 8.11 -7.28 -7.50
N SER A 100 9.16 -7.30 -6.70
CA SER A 100 9.21 -8.17 -5.51
C SER A 100 8.16 -7.80 -4.46
N TYR A 101 7.85 -6.51 -4.29
CA TYR A 101 6.76 -6.05 -3.43
C TYR A 101 5.40 -6.47 -3.99
N TRP A 102 5.18 -6.27 -5.28
CA TRP A 102 3.92 -6.64 -5.94
C TRP A 102 3.63 -8.14 -5.82
N THR A 103 4.64 -8.97 -6.10
CA THR A 103 4.54 -10.43 -5.95
C THR A 103 4.20 -10.83 -4.52
N LEU A 104 4.83 -10.20 -3.52
CA LEU A 104 4.53 -10.43 -2.11
C LEU A 104 3.06 -10.13 -1.77
N VAL A 105 2.52 -9.03 -2.25
CA VAL A 105 1.12 -8.63 -2.03
C VAL A 105 0.17 -9.65 -2.68
N GLU A 106 0.41 -10.03 -3.92
CA GLU A 106 -0.43 -11.01 -4.62
C GLU A 106 -0.42 -12.38 -3.95
N GLU A 107 0.75 -12.86 -3.55
CA GLU A 107 0.89 -14.12 -2.82
C GLU A 107 0.19 -14.07 -1.46
N ALA A 108 0.26 -12.94 -0.75
CA ALA A 108 -0.41 -12.76 0.53
C ALA A 108 -1.93 -12.85 0.38
N PHE A 109 -2.52 -12.17 -0.59
CA PHE A 109 -3.97 -12.26 -0.83
C PHE A 109 -4.39 -13.65 -1.34
N ALA A 110 -3.60 -14.28 -2.18
CA ALA A 110 -3.86 -15.65 -2.61
C ALA A 110 -3.87 -16.64 -1.42
N SER A 111 -2.99 -16.44 -0.44
CA SER A 111 -2.91 -17.29 0.75
C SER A 111 -4.13 -17.18 1.67
N LEU A 112 -4.88 -16.08 1.62
CA LEU A 112 -6.12 -15.92 2.37
C LEU A 112 -7.24 -16.82 1.84
N GLY A 113 -7.17 -17.20 0.57
CA GLY A 113 -8.12 -18.11 -0.08
C GLY A 113 -9.53 -17.57 -0.25
N GLY A 114 -10.40 -18.39 -0.85
CA GLY A 114 -11.84 -18.15 -0.95
C GLY A 114 -12.22 -16.78 -1.48
N HIS A 115 -13.21 -16.17 -0.85
CA HIS A 115 -13.75 -14.87 -1.25
C HIS A 115 -12.78 -13.70 -1.09
N HIS A 116 -11.76 -13.82 -0.23
CA HIS A 116 -10.75 -12.77 -0.05
C HIS A 116 -9.88 -12.61 -1.29
N SER A 117 -9.44 -13.72 -1.88
CA SER A 117 -8.69 -13.73 -3.12
C SER A 117 -9.52 -13.18 -4.29
N GLU A 118 -10.79 -13.58 -4.37
CA GLU A 118 -11.73 -13.08 -5.39
C GLU A 118 -11.99 -11.58 -5.24
N TRP A 119 -12.10 -11.10 -4.01
CA TRP A 119 -12.30 -9.68 -3.74
C TRP A 119 -11.08 -8.86 -4.17
N TYR A 120 -9.90 -9.29 -3.80
CA TYR A 120 -8.66 -8.62 -4.22
C TYR A 120 -8.54 -8.57 -5.75
N ALA A 121 -8.96 -9.61 -6.46
CA ALA A 121 -8.93 -9.66 -7.92
C ALA A 121 -9.78 -8.58 -8.59
N ARG A 122 -10.71 -7.94 -7.88
CA ARG A 122 -11.51 -6.81 -8.37
C ARG A 122 -10.77 -5.47 -8.27
N THR A 123 -9.64 -5.42 -7.56
CA THR A 123 -8.81 -4.21 -7.48
C THR A 123 -8.27 -3.88 -8.86
N PRO A 124 -8.45 -2.64 -9.35
CA PRO A 124 -7.93 -2.26 -10.65
C PRO A 124 -6.42 -2.43 -10.74
N ALA A 125 -5.91 -2.83 -11.91
CA ALA A 125 -4.48 -2.87 -12.15
C ALA A 125 -3.87 -1.47 -12.02
N PRO A 126 -2.63 -1.36 -11.50
CA PRO A 126 -1.93 -0.07 -11.44
C PRO A 126 -1.72 0.51 -12.84
N ASP A 127 -1.76 1.83 -12.95
CA ASP A 127 -1.47 2.58 -14.16
C ASP A 127 0.00 2.98 -14.30
N ILE A 128 0.85 2.45 -13.46
CA ILE A 128 2.31 2.65 -13.47
C ILE A 128 3.03 1.32 -13.63
N PRO A 129 4.30 1.32 -14.11
CA PRO A 129 5.05 0.09 -14.29
C PRO A 129 5.25 -0.71 -13.01
N ILE A 130 5.15 -2.03 -13.13
CA ILE A 130 5.61 -3.00 -12.12
C ILE A 130 6.87 -3.62 -12.69
N THR A 131 8.02 -3.39 -12.06
CA THR A 131 9.31 -3.77 -12.62
C THR A 131 10.37 -3.98 -11.55
N ASP A 132 11.48 -4.58 -11.93
CA ASP A 132 12.64 -4.68 -11.05
C ASP A 132 13.25 -3.30 -10.83
N ILE A 133 13.50 -2.96 -9.58
CA ILE A 133 14.01 -1.65 -9.18
C ILE A 133 15.24 -1.83 -8.30
N ARG A 134 16.31 -1.15 -8.65
CA ARG A 134 17.47 -0.99 -7.77
C ARG A 134 17.21 0.17 -6.82
N LEU A 135 16.96 -0.14 -5.57
CA LEU A 135 16.68 0.88 -4.55
C LEU A 135 17.92 1.72 -4.24
N HIS A 136 17.69 3.01 -4.04
CA HIS A 136 18.71 3.89 -3.45
C HIS A 136 18.76 3.68 -1.93
N PRO A 137 19.95 3.84 -1.31
CA PRO A 137 20.06 3.83 0.15
C PRO A 137 19.14 4.88 0.76
N LEU A 138 18.54 4.55 1.90
CA LEU A 138 17.81 5.52 2.71
C LEU A 138 18.83 6.36 3.48
N ASP A 139 18.67 7.66 3.43
CA ASP A 139 19.47 8.61 4.21
C ASP A 139 19.08 8.60 5.70
#